data_c85687714857d6d151d70b7a5e4bf115
#
_entry.id   c85687714857d6d151d70b7a5e4bf115
#
_cell.length_a   1.000
_cell.length_b   1.000
_cell.length_c   1.000
_cell.angle_alpha   90.00
_cell.angle_beta   90.00
_cell.angle_gamma   90.00
#
_symmetry.space_group_name_H-M   'P 1'
#
loop_
_entity.id
_entity.type
_entity.pdbx_description
1 polymer ?
#
loop_
_entity_poly.entity_id
_entity_poly.type
_entity_poly.pdbx_seq_one_letter_code
_entity_poly.pdbx_strand_id
1 'polypeptide(L)'
;MSYGSLFGRSTIEARHDNWTSYLDFIRKTSGELLEADKDLTHKRELLKQLSAPAVRTREPLASAEAFYRNCDKLRDDPRSLDKKTLTLTRIYKFARHEWAGIEAAWSAVPTLDQCDNVRFRIARYHLAEEFCHVRLFSEMFKTCHLDRVAWIPMPHLMRWFYAAIARFPCVILGAPALASELMGVTFYFHLKPLLNEVFADEPEALAQLQQLLEVITVDELSHIGQRRNYLGAIAIRVARRLLSPMIRSYFADIPESKLLFNIDKMVQDARQFDYNVLPPRILERIWIPSYILAARSA
;
A
#
# COMPACT_ATOMS: atom_id res chain seq x y z
N MET A 1 -26.83 0.77 -3.34
CA MET A 1 -26.54 1.67 -2.20
C MET A 1 -25.38 2.57 -2.62
N SER A 2 -25.44 3.89 -2.36
CA SER A 2 -24.40 4.83 -2.80
C SER A 2 -23.57 5.30 -1.59
N TYR A 3 -22.23 5.33 -1.72
CA TYR A 3 -21.32 5.90 -0.73
C TYR A 3 -21.08 7.37 -1.03
N GLY A 4 -20.84 8.16 0.03
CA GLY A 4 -20.38 9.54 -0.12
C GLY A 4 -18.95 9.61 -0.66
N SER A 5 -18.58 10.80 -1.16
CA SER A 5 -17.24 11.03 -1.68
C SER A 5 -16.19 11.02 -0.57
N LEU A 6 -15.06 10.35 -0.80
CA LEU A 6 -13.87 10.43 0.05
C LEU A 6 -13.41 11.89 0.27
N PHE A 7 -13.55 12.72 -0.76
CA PHE A 7 -13.19 14.14 -0.74
C PHE A 7 -14.31 15.06 -0.20
N GLY A 8 -15.43 14.49 0.27
CA GLY A 8 -16.55 15.20 0.84
C GLY A 8 -16.22 15.91 2.16
N ARG A 9 -17.14 16.75 2.63
CA ARG A 9 -17.01 17.43 3.94
C ARG A 9 -17.32 16.47 5.09
N SER A 10 -16.66 16.67 6.24
CA SER A 10 -16.96 15.98 7.50
C SER A 10 -16.81 16.96 8.67
N THR A 11 -17.58 16.76 9.74
CA THR A 11 -17.40 17.53 10.98
C THR A 11 -16.21 17.02 11.79
N ILE A 12 -15.78 17.75 12.78
CA ILE A 12 -14.70 17.35 13.69
C ILE A 12 -15.17 16.16 14.53
N GLU A 13 -16.39 16.24 15.04
CA GLU A 13 -17.02 15.19 15.88
C GLU A 13 -17.09 13.87 15.12
N ALA A 14 -17.65 13.86 13.91
CA ALA A 14 -17.74 12.65 13.09
C ALA A 14 -16.36 12.03 12.80
N ARG A 15 -15.31 12.82 12.69
CA ARG A 15 -13.93 12.31 12.53
C ARG A 15 -13.39 11.71 13.82
N HIS A 16 -13.71 12.30 14.98
CA HIS A 16 -13.30 11.77 16.28
C HIS A 16 -13.93 10.40 16.58
N ASP A 17 -15.24 10.27 16.35
CA ASP A 17 -15.96 9.02 16.57
C ASP A 17 -15.38 7.86 15.72
N ASN A 18 -14.85 8.19 14.56
CA ASN A 18 -14.26 7.20 13.67
C ASN A 18 -12.89 6.65 14.14
N TRP A 19 -12.17 7.31 15.04
CA TRP A 19 -10.86 6.80 15.47
C TRP A 19 -10.98 5.53 16.31
N THR A 20 -11.86 5.52 17.29
CA THR A 20 -12.11 4.31 18.09
C THR A 20 -12.66 3.20 17.21
N SER A 21 -13.64 3.51 16.36
CA SER A 21 -14.22 2.54 15.42
C SER A 21 -13.15 1.92 14.49
N TYR A 22 -12.20 2.71 14.00
CA TYR A 22 -11.10 2.18 13.19
C TYR A 22 -10.15 1.30 14.00
N LEU A 23 -9.80 1.71 15.22
CA LEU A 23 -8.92 0.91 16.09
C LEU A 23 -9.55 -0.44 16.43
N ASP A 24 -10.86 -0.47 16.68
CA ASP A 24 -11.58 -1.72 16.92
C ASP A 24 -11.65 -2.60 15.67
N PHE A 25 -11.84 -1.98 14.50
CA PHE A 25 -11.82 -2.69 13.22
C PHE A 25 -10.45 -3.35 12.97
N ILE A 26 -9.35 -2.60 13.10
CA ILE A 26 -8.01 -3.12 12.80
C ILE A 26 -7.60 -4.22 13.79
N ARG A 27 -7.97 -4.11 15.07
CA ARG A 27 -7.77 -5.17 16.05
C ARG A 27 -8.53 -6.44 15.70
N LYS A 28 -9.79 -6.29 15.27
CA LYS A 28 -10.62 -7.42 14.85
C LYS A 28 -10.11 -8.12 13.60
N THR A 29 -9.63 -7.37 12.62
CA THR A 29 -9.20 -7.91 11.31
C THR A 29 -7.75 -8.35 11.31
N SER A 30 -6.86 -7.60 11.92
CA SER A 30 -5.41 -7.81 11.89
C SER A 30 -4.86 -8.45 13.17
N GLY A 31 -5.64 -8.38 14.26
CA GLY A 31 -5.28 -8.94 15.57
C GLY A 31 -4.47 -7.97 16.42
N GLU A 32 -3.97 -8.45 17.55
CA GLU A 32 -3.17 -7.65 18.47
C GLU A 32 -1.75 -7.42 17.92
N LEU A 33 -1.24 -6.20 18.13
CA LEU A 33 0.10 -5.82 17.74
C LEU A 33 1.16 -6.39 18.72
N LEU A 34 2.12 -7.10 18.15
CA LEU A 34 3.31 -7.57 18.85
C LEU A 34 4.49 -6.68 18.43
N GLU A 35 4.70 -5.57 19.12
CA GLU A 35 5.69 -4.56 18.72
C GLU A 35 7.10 -5.09 18.50
N ALA A 36 7.54 -6.07 19.27
CA ALA A 36 8.87 -6.67 19.15
C ALA A 36 9.12 -7.29 17.77
N ASP A 37 8.09 -7.95 17.22
CA ASP A 37 8.14 -8.62 15.92
C ASP A 37 7.59 -7.75 14.78
N LYS A 38 7.00 -6.62 15.12
CA LYS A 38 6.23 -5.78 14.19
C LYS A 38 5.13 -6.60 13.50
N ASP A 39 4.56 -7.56 14.22
CA ASP A 39 3.55 -8.49 13.74
C ASP A 39 2.20 -8.25 14.41
N LEU A 40 1.14 -8.56 13.67
CA LEU A 40 -0.22 -8.62 14.15
C LEU A 40 -0.66 -10.09 14.18
N THR A 41 -1.34 -10.52 15.24
CA THR A 41 -1.60 -11.94 15.48
C THR A 41 -2.36 -12.62 14.34
N HIS A 42 -3.43 -12.01 13.83
CA HIS A 42 -4.22 -12.56 12.73
C HIS A 42 -3.47 -12.46 11.39
N LYS A 43 -2.76 -11.35 11.15
CA LYS A 43 -1.93 -11.19 9.94
C LYS A 43 -0.81 -12.20 9.89
N ARG A 44 -0.19 -12.52 11.01
CA ARG A 44 0.84 -13.56 11.09
C ARG A 44 0.30 -14.94 10.70
N GLU A 45 -0.89 -15.31 11.22
CA GLU A 45 -1.52 -16.58 10.85
C GLU A 45 -1.93 -16.59 9.36
N LEU A 46 -2.46 -15.51 8.84
CA LEU A 46 -2.77 -15.36 7.42
C LEU A 46 -1.51 -15.51 6.56
N LEU A 47 -0.39 -14.87 6.93
CA LEU A 47 0.89 -15.03 6.22
C LEU A 47 1.37 -16.48 6.19
N LYS A 48 1.25 -17.22 7.30
CA LYS A 48 1.57 -18.65 7.33
C LYS A 48 0.71 -19.45 6.35
N GLN A 49 -0.60 -19.18 6.30
CA GLN A 49 -1.52 -19.86 5.38
C GLN A 49 -1.20 -19.55 3.92
N LEU A 50 -0.85 -18.31 3.60
CA LEU A 50 -0.50 -17.88 2.24
C LEU A 50 0.86 -18.40 1.78
N SER A 51 1.75 -18.74 2.71
CA SER A 51 3.09 -19.28 2.42
C SER A 51 3.14 -20.81 2.37
N ALA A 52 2.06 -21.51 2.73
CA ALA A 52 2.02 -22.97 2.81
C ALA A 52 0.69 -23.53 2.22
N PRO A 53 0.77 -24.41 1.18
CA PRO A 53 1.96 -24.80 0.44
C PRO A 53 2.49 -23.68 -0.47
N ALA A 54 3.77 -23.70 -0.77
CA ALA A 54 4.37 -22.71 -1.66
C ALA A 54 3.86 -22.92 -3.09
N VAL A 55 3.02 -22.01 -3.58
CA VAL A 55 2.59 -21.96 -4.98
C VAL A 55 3.67 -21.27 -5.79
N ARG A 56 4.10 -21.89 -6.90
CA ARG A 56 5.14 -21.34 -7.78
C ARG A 56 4.73 -21.43 -9.24
N THR A 57 5.33 -20.59 -10.07
CA THR A 57 5.28 -20.73 -11.53
C THR A 57 5.89 -22.09 -11.93
N ARG A 58 5.43 -22.66 -13.04
CA ARG A 58 5.93 -23.95 -13.54
C ARG A 58 7.43 -23.90 -13.80
N GLU A 59 7.87 -22.79 -14.38
CA GLU A 59 9.29 -22.58 -14.67
C GLU A 59 9.80 -21.33 -13.92
N PRO A 60 11.07 -21.32 -13.51
CA PRO A 60 11.71 -20.11 -12.99
C PRO A 60 11.64 -18.97 -13.99
N LEU A 61 11.73 -17.73 -13.50
CA LEU A 61 11.83 -16.56 -14.34
C LEU A 61 13.03 -16.69 -15.31
N ALA A 62 12.77 -16.65 -16.61
CA ALA A 62 13.79 -16.85 -17.64
C ALA A 62 14.98 -15.88 -17.50
N SER A 63 14.72 -14.67 -17.03
CA SER A 63 15.72 -13.62 -16.80
C SER A 63 15.95 -13.32 -15.31
N ALA A 64 15.98 -14.34 -14.43
CA ALA A 64 16.15 -14.15 -12.99
C ALA A 64 17.40 -13.31 -12.63
N GLU A 65 18.53 -13.53 -13.30
CA GLU A 65 19.74 -12.74 -13.10
C GLU A 65 19.56 -11.28 -13.57
N ALA A 66 18.76 -11.03 -14.61
CA ALA A 66 18.40 -9.68 -15.02
C ALA A 66 17.53 -9.00 -13.96
N PHE A 67 16.58 -9.73 -13.33
CA PHE A 67 15.84 -9.19 -12.18
C PHE A 67 16.79 -8.78 -11.04
N TYR A 68 17.66 -9.65 -10.58
CA TYR A 68 18.59 -9.36 -9.47
C TYR A 68 19.54 -8.21 -9.79
N ARG A 69 19.97 -8.07 -11.05
CA ARG A 69 20.82 -6.97 -11.50
C ARG A 69 20.10 -5.62 -11.51
N ASN A 70 18.77 -5.62 -11.73
CA ASN A 70 17.98 -4.40 -11.95
C ASN A 70 17.01 -4.05 -10.82
N CYS A 71 16.83 -4.91 -9.81
CA CYS A 71 15.78 -4.74 -8.80
C CYS A 71 15.97 -3.50 -7.92
N ASP A 72 17.20 -3.15 -7.55
CA ASP A 72 17.49 -1.97 -6.73
C ASP A 72 17.70 -0.70 -7.56
N LYS A 73 18.37 -0.84 -8.71
CA LYS A 73 18.65 0.23 -9.66
C LYS A 73 18.67 -0.35 -11.07
N LEU A 74 17.96 0.30 -11.98
CA LEU A 74 17.97 -0.10 -13.37
C LEU A 74 19.38 0.09 -13.97
N ARG A 75 19.98 -1.00 -14.45
CA ARG A 75 21.32 -1.05 -15.05
C ARG A 75 21.28 -1.40 -16.53
N ASP A 76 20.27 -2.17 -16.93
CA ASP A 76 20.04 -2.57 -18.31
C ASP A 76 19.05 -1.61 -18.98
N ASP A 77 19.01 -1.59 -20.33
CA ASP A 77 17.92 -0.92 -21.04
C ASP A 77 16.60 -1.63 -20.70
N PRO A 78 15.60 -0.94 -20.12
CA PRO A 78 14.35 -1.55 -19.76
C PRO A 78 13.61 -2.18 -20.96
N ARG A 79 13.88 -1.73 -22.17
CA ARG A 79 13.30 -2.29 -23.39
C ARG A 79 13.89 -3.65 -23.77
N SER A 80 15.04 -4.00 -23.22
CA SER A 80 15.67 -5.32 -23.41
C SER A 80 15.16 -6.38 -22.44
N LEU A 81 14.41 -5.97 -21.40
CA LEU A 81 13.86 -6.86 -20.38
C LEU A 81 12.48 -7.36 -20.83
N ASP A 82 12.20 -8.62 -20.56
CA ASP A 82 10.87 -9.18 -20.74
C ASP A 82 9.86 -8.56 -19.77
N LYS A 83 8.57 -8.65 -20.11
CA LYS A 83 7.50 -7.99 -19.37
C LYS A 83 7.32 -8.55 -17.95
N LYS A 84 7.57 -9.86 -17.72
CA LYS A 84 7.56 -10.47 -16.36
C LYS A 84 8.65 -9.84 -15.50
N THR A 85 9.89 -9.80 -16.00
CA THR A 85 11.04 -9.20 -15.32
C THR A 85 10.80 -7.72 -15.01
N LEU A 86 10.33 -6.93 -15.98
CA LEU A 86 9.97 -5.52 -15.76
C LEU A 86 8.90 -5.34 -14.68
N THR A 87 7.87 -6.18 -14.69
CA THR A 87 6.79 -6.12 -13.70
C THR A 87 7.32 -6.40 -12.29
N LEU A 88 8.13 -7.45 -12.14
CA LEU A 88 8.69 -7.84 -10.85
C LEU A 88 9.72 -6.81 -10.32
N THR A 89 10.59 -6.27 -11.17
CA THR A 89 11.50 -5.17 -10.77
C THR A 89 10.73 -3.92 -10.35
N ARG A 90 9.61 -3.64 -11.02
CA ARG A 90 8.73 -2.53 -10.66
C ARG A 90 8.07 -2.74 -9.31
N ILE A 91 7.55 -3.95 -9.03
CA ILE A 91 6.97 -4.31 -7.73
C ILE A 91 8.03 -4.17 -6.63
N TYR A 92 9.24 -4.68 -6.85
CA TYR A 92 10.34 -4.57 -5.89
C TYR A 92 10.66 -3.11 -5.54
N LYS A 93 10.81 -2.25 -6.54
CA LYS A 93 11.13 -0.83 -6.31
C LYS A 93 10.01 -0.12 -5.56
N PHE A 94 8.76 -0.44 -5.87
CA PHE A 94 7.61 0.09 -5.14
C PHE A 94 7.66 -0.33 -3.66
N ALA A 95 7.72 -1.63 -3.38
CA ALA A 95 7.77 -2.18 -2.03
C ALA A 95 8.99 -1.68 -1.23
N ARG A 96 10.12 -1.44 -1.89
CA ARG A 96 11.32 -0.88 -1.27
C ARG A 96 11.13 0.56 -0.80
N HIS A 97 10.39 1.37 -1.54
CA HIS A 97 10.01 2.72 -1.12
C HIS A 97 9.06 2.69 0.08
N GLU A 98 8.07 1.81 0.06
CA GLU A 98 7.19 1.57 1.21
C GLU A 98 8.00 1.20 2.44
N TRP A 99 8.83 0.16 2.35
CA TRP A 99 9.67 -0.27 3.46
C TRP A 99 10.49 0.87 4.06
N ALA A 100 11.16 1.69 3.24
CA ALA A 100 11.96 2.81 3.73
C ALA A 100 11.11 3.88 4.46
N GLY A 101 9.91 4.17 3.95
CA GLY A 101 8.95 5.07 4.58
C GLY A 101 8.43 4.54 5.91
N ILE A 102 8.07 3.25 5.94
CA ILE A 102 7.57 2.55 7.13
C ILE A 102 8.62 2.51 8.25
N GLU A 103 9.87 2.14 7.95
CA GLU A 103 10.95 2.11 8.95
C GLU A 103 11.18 3.49 9.57
N ALA A 104 11.19 4.54 8.75
CA ALA A 104 11.34 5.90 9.20
C ALA A 104 10.18 6.33 10.12
N ALA A 105 8.94 6.03 9.73
CA ALA A 105 7.74 6.35 10.48
C ALA A 105 7.66 5.52 11.79
N TRP A 106 7.99 4.22 11.75
CA TRP A 106 8.03 3.35 12.92
C TRP A 106 8.96 3.87 14.00
N SER A 107 10.12 4.39 13.60
CA SER A 107 11.09 4.98 14.51
C SER A 107 10.68 6.34 15.08
N ALA A 108 9.71 7.02 14.47
CA ALA A 108 9.24 8.34 14.86
C ALA A 108 7.96 8.32 15.69
N VAL A 109 7.14 7.24 15.61
CA VAL A 109 5.89 7.11 16.36
C VAL A 109 6.16 6.45 17.71
N PRO A 110 5.63 6.98 18.85
CA PRO A 110 5.76 6.38 20.17
C PRO A 110 5.26 4.92 20.20
N THR A 111 5.89 4.06 20.99
CA THR A 111 5.45 2.68 21.26
C THR A 111 4.14 2.65 22.03
N LEU A 112 3.44 1.52 22.03
CA LEU A 112 2.11 1.39 22.67
C LEU A 112 2.17 1.60 24.20
N ASP A 113 3.28 1.27 24.85
CA ASP A 113 3.52 1.48 26.27
C ASP A 113 3.89 2.93 26.62
N GLN A 114 4.33 3.71 25.65
CA GLN A 114 4.71 5.11 25.82
C GLN A 114 3.58 6.10 25.61
N CYS A 115 2.48 5.69 25.02
CA CYS A 115 1.41 6.61 24.66
C CYS A 115 0.02 5.98 24.59
N ASP A 116 -0.91 6.49 25.40
CA ASP A 116 -2.33 6.10 25.39
C ASP A 116 -3.17 6.83 24.33
N ASN A 117 -2.59 7.75 23.58
CA ASN A 117 -3.33 8.49 22.57
C ASN A 117 -3.79 7.58 21.43
N VAL A 118 -5.09 7.50 21.21
CA VAL A 118 -5.71 6.65 20.19
C VAL A 118 -5.12 6.84 18.79
N ARG A 119 -4.70 8.06 18.42
CA ARG A 119 -4.10 8.33 17.12
C ARG A 119 -2.72 7.70 16.97
N PHE A 120 -1.90 7.71 18.01
CA PHE A 120 -0.59 7.05 18.00
C PHE A 120 -0.75 5.53 17.99
N ARG A 121 -1.72 5.01 18.73
CA ARG A 121 -2.06 3.57 18.68
C ARG A 121 -2.46 3.17 17.26
N ILE A 122 -3.36 3.92 16.61
CA ILE A 122 -3.75 3.69 15.22
C ILE A 122 -2.51 3.73 14.29
N ALA A 123 -1.64 4.73 14.46
CA ALA A 123 -0.44 4.83 13.64
C ALA A 123 0.50 3.61 13.83
N ARG A 124 0.66 3.11 15.07
CA ARG A 124 1.45 1.89 15.34
C ARG A 124 0.86 0.66 14.64
N TYR A 125 -0.45 0.44 14.79
CA TYR A 125 -1.15 -0.68 14.14
C TYR A 125 -1.05 -0.59 12.62
N HIS A 126 -1.30 0.58 12.04
CA HIS A 126 -1.18 0.82 10.61
C HIS A 126 0.25 0.49 10.10
N LEU A 127 1.28 1.00 10.76
CA LEU A 127 2.67 0.72 10.37
C LEU A 127 3.04 -0.77 10.51
N ALA A 128 2.45 -1.49 11.48
CA ALA A 128 2.64 -2.92 11.60
C ALA A 128 1.98 -3.69 10.44
N GLU A 129 0.80 -3.25 9.96
CA GLU A 129 0.20 -3.82 8.74
C GLU A 129 1.09 -3.58 7.51
N GLU A 130 1.67 -2.39 7.40
CA GLU A 130 2.61 -2.06 6.31
C GLU A 130 3.84 -3.00 6.30
N PHE A 131 4.38 -3.38 7.46
CA PHE A 131 5.44 -4.41 7.51
C PHE A 131 4.94 -5.78 7.02
N CYS A 132 3.65 -6.10 7.21
CA CYS A 132 3.06 -7.31 6.62
C CYS A 132 2.99 -7.22 5.09
N HIS A 133 2.73 -6.04 4.52
CA HIS A 133 2.75 -5.84 3.06
C HIS A 133 4.12 -6.17 2.47
N VAL A 134 5.21 -5.73 3.12
CA VAL A 134 6.58 -6.08 2.69
C VAL A 134 6.81 -7.60 2.65
N ARG A 135 6.23 -8.35 3.60
CA ARG A 135 6.28 -9.83 3.62
C ARG A 135 5.45 -10.43 2.50
N LEU A 136 4.25 -9.88 2.24
CA LEU A 136 3.39 -10.31 1.12
C LEU A 136 4.10 -10.11 -0.23
N PHE A 137 4.80 -9.00 -0.44
CA PHE A 137 5.64 -8.80 -1.62
C PHE A 137 6.76 -9.84 -1.71
N SER A 138 7.37 -10.21 -0.57
CA SER A 138 8.37 -11.30 -0.56
C SER A 138 7.78 -12.63 -1.03
N GLU A 139 6.54 -12.96 -0.62
CA GLU A 139 5.85 -14.16 -1.10
C GLU A 139 5.54 -14.08 -2.61
N MET A 140 5.19 -12.89 -3.16
CA MET A 140 5.05 -12.71 -4.61
C MET A 140 6.34 -13.06 -5.37
N PHE A 141 7.50 -12.66 -4.85
CA PHE A 141 8.79 -12.99 -5.47
C PHE A 141 9.08 -14.50 -5.39
N LYS A 142 8.80 -15.15 -4.25
CA LYS A 142 8.97 -16.60 -4.10
C LYS A 142 8.07 -17.38 -5.06
N THR A 143 6.85 -16.90 -5.34
CA THR A 143 5.96 -17.47 -6.35
C THR A 143 6.65 -17.52 -7.73
N CYS A 144 7.56 -16.58 -8.01
CA CYS A 144 8.33 -16.52 -9.26
C CYS A 144 9.75 -17.12 -9.14
N HIS A 145 10.02 -17.98 -8.15
CA HIS A 145 11.35 -18.57 -7.85
C HIS A 145 12.45 -17.55 -7.53
N LEU A 146 12.08 -16.35 -7.09
CA LEU A 146 13.03 -15.32 -6.70
C LEU A 146 13.32 -15.39 -5.18
N ASP A 147 13.86 -16.51 -4.72
CA ASP A 147 14.07 -16.82 -3.29
C ASP A 147 15.23 -16.03 -2.66
N ARG A 148 16.13 -15.46 -3.48
CA ARG A 148 17.29 -14.69 -3.02
C ARG A 148 17.01 -13.19 -2.89
N VAL A 149 15.75 -12.77 -2.98
CA VAL A 149 15.41 -11.34 -2.86
C VAL A 149 15.72 -10.86 -1.45
N ALA A 150 16.59 -9.87 -1.36
CA ALA A 150 16.90 -9.14 -0.15
C ALA A 150 16.45 -7.68 -0.29
N TRP A 151 15.96 -7.10 0.78
CA TRP A 151 15.58 -5.69 0.80
C TRP A 151 16.83 -4.82 0.91
N ILE A 152 17.26 -4.25 -0.22
CA ILE A 152 18.43 -3.37 -0.29
C ILE A 152 18.03 -1.99 0.24
N PRO A 153 18.70 -1.45 1.26
CA PRO A 153 18.37 -0.13 1.80
C PRO A 153 18.40 0.96 0.73
N MET A 154 17.54 1.95 0.86
CA MET A 154 17.56 3.13 -0.01
C MET A 154 18.87 3.91 0.17
N PRO A 155 19.30 4.69 -0.85
CA PRO A 155 20.45 5.58 -0.73
C PRO A 155 20.34 6.51 0.50
N HIS A 156 21.47 6.87 1.09
CA HIS A 156 21.50 7.65 2.35
C HIS A 156 20.66 8.94 2.29
N LEU A 157 20.71 9.67 1.16
CA LEU A 157 19.92 10.88 0.97
C LEU A 157 18.41 10.62 1.06
N MET A 158 17.92 9.54 0.42
CA MET A 158 16.50 9.16 0.47
C MET A 158 16.09 8.71 1.87
N ARG A 159 16.93 7.94 2.56
CA ARG A 159 16.68 7.54 3.95
C ARG A 159 16.60 8.75 4.88
N TRP A 160 17.52 9.69 4.72
CA TRP A 160 17.47 10.96 5.46
C TRP A 160 16.19 11.74 5.16
N PHE A 161 15.77 11.80 3.91
CA PHE A 161 14.55 12.46 3.48
C PHE A 161 13.30 11.83 4.14
N TYR A 162 13.17 10.49 4.12
CA TYR A 162 12.09 9.79 4.80
C TYR A 162 12.13 10.02 6.32
N ALA A 163 13.30 9.96 6.94
CA ALA A 163 13.46 10.21 8.36
C ALA A 163 13.11 11.66 8.76
N ALA A 164 13.41 12.63 7.93
CA ALA A 164 13.02 14.02 8.13
C ALA A 164 11.50 14.18 8.02
N ILE A 165 10.88 13.65 6.95
CA ILE A 165 9.43 13.71 6.75
C ILE A 165 8.69 13.06 7.93
N ALA A 166 9.09 11.89 8.39
CA ALA A 166 8.43 11.17 9.47
C ALA A 166 8.33 11.96 10.79
N ARG A 167 9.15 12.98 10.97
CA ARG A 167 9.16 13.86 12.16
C ARG A 167 8.29 15.12 12.03
N PHE A 168 7.73 15.37 10.86
CA PHE A 168 6.84 16.53 10.72
C PHE A 168 5.49 16.32 11.45
N PRO A 169 4.88 17.39 11.97
CA PRO A 169 3.57 17.32 12.60
C PRO A 169 2.50 16.74 11.67
N CYS A 170 1.58 15.94 12.22
CA CYS A 170 0.46 15.35 11.46
C CYS A 170 -0.39 16.38 10.70
N VAL A 171 -0.46 17.64 11.16
CA VAL A 171 -1.18 18.71 10.46
C VAL A 171 -0.55 19.03 9.10
N ILE A 172 0.76 18.83 8.95
CA ILE A 172 1.50 19.02 7.69
C ILE A 172 1.46 17.74 6.87
N LEU A 173 1.68 16.59 7.52
CA LEU A 173 1.80 15.28 6.85
C LEU A 173 0.45 14.70 6.41
N GLY A 174 -0.66 15.11 7.01
CA GLY A 174 -1.96 14.46 6.75
C GLY A 174 -2.36 14.47 5.27
N ALA A 175 -2.19 15.60 4.57
CA ALA A 175 -2.54 15.70 3.16
C ALA A 175 -1.60 14.88 2.25
N PRO A 176 -0.26 14.96 2.37
CA PRO A 176 0.66 14.07 1.69
C PRO A 176 0.42 12.58 2.00
N ALA A 177 0.14 12.22 3.26
CA ALA A 177 -0.12 10.84 3.65
C ALA A 177 -1.36 10.28 2.95
N LEU A 178 -2.50 10.99 2.94
CA LEU A 178 -3.67 10.54 2.18
C LEU A 178 -3.37 10.42 0.67
N ALA A 179 -2.59 11.34 0.12
CA ALA A 179 -2.21 11.26 -1.29
C ALA A 179 -1.29 10.05 -1.57
N SER A 180 -0.42 9.67 -0.63
CA SER A 180 0.43 8.47 -0.72
C SER A 180 -0.40 7.18 -0.70
N GLU A 181 -1.35 7.04 0.24
CA GLU A 181 -2.25 5.87 0.28
C GLU A 181 -3.06 5.73 -1.03
N LEU A 182 -3.62 6.85 -1.53
CA LEU A 182 -4.34 6.85 -2.81
C LEU A 182 -3.44 6.49 -3.99
N MET A 183 -2.17 6.88 -3.97
CA MET A 183 -1.19 6.50 -4.99
C MET A 183 -0.91 4.98 -4.92
N GLY A 184 -0.74 4.41 -3.72
CA GLY A 184 -0.54 2.99 -3.49
C GLY A 184 -1.71 2.16 -4.01
N VAL A 185 -2.94 2.46 -3.56
CA VAL A 185 -4.14 1.75 -4.04
C VAL A 185 -4.31 1.86 -5.55
N THR A 186 -4.05 3.05 -6.12
CA THR A 186 -4.12 3.22 -7.57
C THR A 186 -3.10 2.34 -8.28
N PHE A 187 -1.87 2.23 -7.75
CA PHE A 187 -0.88 1.31 -8.27
C PHE A 187 -1.39 -0.14 -8.25
N TYR A 188 -1.97 -0.62 -7.16
CA TYR A 188 -2.50 -1.98 -7.07
C TYR A 188 -3.64 -2.24 -8.05
N PHE A 189 -4.53 -1.28 -8.27
CA PHE A 189 -5.60 -1.39 -9.25
C PHE A 189 -5.06 -1.50 -10.69
N HIS A 190 -3.97 -0.82 -11.01
CA HIS A 190 -3.31 -0.93 -12.31
C HIS A 190 -2.39 -2.16 -12.40
N LEU A 191 -1.84 -2.63 -11.29
CA LEU A 191 -1.01 -3.83 -11.23
C LEU A 191 -1.83 -5.09 -11.50
N LYS A 192 -3.06 -5.18 -10.97
CA LYS A 192 -3.91 -6.37 -11.10
C LYS A 192 -4.15 -6.80 -12.56
N PRO A 193 -4.59 -5.93 -13.48
CA PRO A 193 -4.74 -6.31 -14.90
C PRO A 193 -3.39 -6.64 -15.56
N LEU A 194 -2.30 -5.99 -15.15
CA LEU A 194 -0.97 -6.32 -15.64
C LEU A 194 -0.53 -7.72 -15.22
N LEU A 195 -0.79 -8.14 -13.97
CA LEU A 195 -0.54 -9.51 -13.52
C LEU A 195 -1.35 -10.52 -14.34
N ASN A 196 -2.63 -10.22 -14.63
CA ASN A 196 -3.46 -11.09 -15.48
C ASN A 196 -2.87 -11.29 -16.86
N GLU A 197 -2.30 -10.24 -17.45
CA GLU A 197 -1.65 -10.33 -18.76
C GLU A 197 -0.34 -11.13 -18.68
N VAL A 198 0.50 -10.78 -17.70
CA VAL A 198 1.88 -11.28 -17.62
C VAL A 198 1.95 -12.75 -17.17
N PHE A 199 0.96 -13.21 -16.39
CA PHE A 199 0.88 -14.58 -15.86
C PHE A 199 -0.34 -15.35 -16.39
N ALA A 200 -0.86 -14.99 -17.57
CA ALA A 200 -2.02 -15.65 -18.18
C ALA A 200 -1.81 -17.15 -18.44
N ASP A 201 -0.59 -17.55 -18.69
CA ASP A 201 -0.15 -18.93 -18.90
C ASP A 201 0.10 -19.72 -17.61
N GLU A 202 0.02 -19.07 -16.43
CA GLU A 202 0.35 -19.60 -15.11
C GLU A 202 -0.83 -19.46 -14.13
N PRO A 203 -1.95 -20.16 -14.31
CA PRO A 203 -3.19 -19.86 -13.59
C PRO A 203 -3.09 -20.03 -12.07
N GLU A 204 -2.33 -21.00 -11.57
CA GLU A 204 -2.15 -21.21 -10.12
C GLU A 204 -1.27 -20.12 -9.50
N ALA A 205 -0.15 -19.79 -10.14
CA ALA A 205 0.72 -18.70 -9.70
C ALA A 205 -0.01 -17.34 -9.79
N LEU A 206 -0.79 -17.11 -10.85
CA LEU A 206 -1.62 -15.91 -10.98
C LEU A 206 -2.64 -15.80 -9.86
N ALA A 207 -3.34 -16.89 -9.51
CA ALA A 207 -4.30 -16.91 -8.41
C ALA A 207 -3.62 -16.55 -7.08
N GLN A 208 -2.43 -17.10 -6.82
CA GLN A 208 -1.62 -16.76 -5.64
C GLN A 208 -1.22 -15.28 -5.63
N LEU A 209 -0.67 -14.77 -6.73
CA LEU A 209 -0.26 -13.36 -6.85
C LEU A 209 -1.45 -12.40 -6.65
N GLN A 210 -2.62 -12.74 -7.20
CA GLN A 210 -3.85 -11.97 -7.02
C GLN A 210 -4.34 -12.00 -5.57
N GLN A 211 -4.25 -13.14 -4.89
CA GLN A 211 -4.64 -13.27 -3.49
C GLN A 211 -3.73 -12.42 -2.59
N LEU A 212 -2.41 -12.48 -2.78
CA LEU A 212 -1.45 -11.66 -2.05
C LEU A 212 -1.72 -10.16 -2.28
N LEU A 213 -1.93 -9.76 -3.53
CA LEU A 213 -2.25 -8.38 -3.89
C LEU A 213 -3.59 -7.92 -3.32
N GLU A 214 -4.60 -8.80 -3.25
CA GLU A 214 -5.91 -8.47 -2.70
C GLU A 214 -5.84 -8.21 -1.18
N VAL A 215 -5.02 -8.97 -0.44
CA VAL A 215 -4.80 -8.73 1.00
C VAL A 215 -4.24 -7.33 1.22
N ILE A 216 -3.18 -6.96 0.49
CA ILE A 216 -2.59 -5.61 0.55
C ILE A 216 -3.67 -4.56 0.20
N THR A 217 -4.38 -4.75 -0.91
CA THR A 217 -5.38 -3.78 -1.39
C THR A 217 -6.51 -3.53 -0.38
N VAL A 218 -6.95 -4.56 0.35
CA VAL A 218 -8.00 -4.43 1.38
C VAL A 218 -7.52 -3.58 2.55
N ASP A 219 -6.29 -3.79 3.01
CA ASP A 219 -5.71 -3.00 4.08
C ASP A 219 -5.57 -1.53 3.65
N GLU A 220 -5.00 -1.29 2.50
CA GLU A 220 -4.76 0.04 1.94
C GLU A 220 -6.06 0.84 1.71
N LEU A 221 -7.13 0.18 1.28
CA LEU A 221 -8.44 0.82 1.18
C LEU A 221 -8.97 1.27 2.54
N SER A 222 -8.68 0.51 3.60
CA SER A 222 -9.00 0.90 4.98
C SER A 222 -8.10 2.03 5.48
N HIS A 223 -6.80 2.02 5.10
CA HIS A 223 -5.83 3.08 5.38
C HIS A 223 -6.25 4.41 4.77
N ILE A 224 -6.76 4.43 3.54
CA ILE A 224 -7.34 5.63 2.91
C ILE A 224 -8.45 6.23 3.77
N GLY A 225 -9.39 5.41 4.22
CA GLY A 225 -10.48 5.84 5.11
C GLY A 225 -9.95 6.43 6.42
N GLN A 226 -8.99 5.74 7.03
CA GLN A 226 -8.36 6.17 8.28
C GLN A 226 -7.60 7.50 8.11
N ARG A 227 -6.74 7.63 7.09
CA ARG A 227 -6.02 8.88 6.80
C ARG A 227 -6.95 10.05 6.56
N ARG A 228 -8.11 9.80 5.95
CA ARG A 228 -9.14 10.81 5.74
C ARG A 228 -9.62 11.44 7.06
N ASN A 229 -9.63 10.70 8.18
CA ASN A 229 -10.07 11.20 9.49
C ASN A 229 -9.17 12.28 10.08
N TYR A 230 -7.93 12.40 9.64
CA TYR A 230 -7.03 13.48 10.08
C TYR A 230 -7.28 14.80 9.36
N LEU A 231 -8.08 14.83 8.29
CA LEU A 231 -8.13 15.94 7.35
C LEU A 231 -9.41 16.76 7.45
N GLY A 232 -9.25 18.06 7.68
CA GLY A 232 -10.30 19.06 7.46
C GLY A 232 -10.44 19.42 5.96
N ALA A 233 -11.46 20.23 5.65
CA ALA A 233 -11.83 20.56 4.27
C ALA A 233 -10.70 21.18 3.42
N ILE A 234 -9.81 21.96 4.03
CA ILE A 234 -8.67 22.59 3.32
C ILE A 234 -7.63 21.51 3.00
N ALA A 235 -7.25 20.69 4.00
CA ALA A 235 -6.24 19.64 3.82
C ALA A 235 -6.65 18.59 2.78
N ILE A 236 -7.95 18.26 2.67
CA ILE A 236 -8.47 17.37 1.62
C ILE A 236 -8.28 17.98 0.23
N ARG A 237 -8.58 19.27 0.07
CA ARG A 237 -8.33 19.95 -1.22
C ARG A 237 -6.85 19.96 -1.57
N VAL A 238 -5.98 20.15 -0.58
CA VAL A 238 -4.53 20.04 -0.76
C VAL A 238 -4.14 18.63 -1.16
N ALA A 239 -4.60 17.58 -0.44
CA ALA A 239 -4.32 16.18 -0.77
C ALA A 239 -4.70 15.87 -2.22
N ARG A 240 -5.91 16.25 -2.66
CA ARG A 240 -6.38 16.03 -4.04
C ARG A 240 -5.51 16.75 -5.09
N ARG A 241 -4.96 17.92 -4.77
CA ARG A 241 -4.03 18.65 -5.66
C ARG A 241 -2.66 18.00 -5.70
N LEU A 242 -2.18 17.44 -4.58
CA LEU A 242 -0.89 16.77 -4.47
C LEU A 242 -0.83 15.45 -5.25
N LEU A 243 -1.95 14.77 -5.52
CA LEU A 243 -1.97 13.49 -6.23
C LEU A 243 -1.20 13.54 -7.55
N SER A 244 -1.44 14.56 -8.39
CA SER A 244 -0.77 14.63 -9.68
C SER A 244 0.75 14.77 -9.58
N PRO A 245 1.32 15.77 -8.87
CA PRO A 245 2.76 15.88 -8.75
C PRO A 245 3.39 14.69 -8.02
N MET A 246 2.75 14.14 -6.99
CA MET A 246 3.28 13.01 -6.24
C MET A 246 3.35 11.74 -7.11
N ILE A 247 2.25 11.36 -7.78
CA ILE A 247 2.23 10.19 -8.66
C ILE A 247 3.27 10.34 -9.78
N ARG A 248 3.31 11.49 -10.44
CA ARG A 248 4.26 11.71 -11.55
C ARG A 248 5.72 11.68 -11.08
N SER A 249 6.03 12.32 -9.95
CA SER A 249 7.39 12.34 -9.39
C SER A 249 7.82 10.94 -8.94
N TYR A 250 6.95 10.25 -8.20
CA TYR A 250 7.24 8.91 -7.69
C TYR A 250 7.49 7.91 -8.83
N PHE A 251 6.61 7.89 -9.85
CA PHE A 251 6.76 6.98 -10.98
C PHE A 251 7.81 7.42 -11.99
N ALA A 252 8.27 8.67 -11.95
CA ALA A 252 9.44 9.10 -12.72
C ALA A 252 10.75 8.53 -12.17
N ASP A 253 10.81 8.29 -10.85
CA ASP A 253 11.97 7.67 -10.19
C ASP A 253 12.11 6.17 -10.50
N ILE A 254 11.06 5.55 -11.05
CA ILE A 254 11.02 4.14 -11.41
C ILE A 254 10.78 4.04 -12.93
N PRO A 255 11.84 3.95 -13.74
CA PRO A 255 11.75 4.04 -15.21
C PRO A 255 10.83 3.00 -15.86
N GLU A 256 10.75 1.79 -15.30
CA GLU A 256 9.87 0.71 -15.75
C GLU A 256 8.39 1.12 -15.77
N SER A 257 8.02 2.05 -14.89
CA SER A 257 6.62 2.51 -14.76
C SER A 257 6.06 3.08 -16.06
N LYS A 258 6.88 3.78 -16.84
CA LYS A 258 6.45 4.39 -18.11
C LYS A 258 6.21 3.36 -19.22
N LEU A 259 6.80 2.17 -19.09
CA LEU A 259 6.61 1.08 -20.05
C LEU A 259 5.41 0.20 -19.68
N LEU A 260 5.06 0.15 -18.39
CA LEU A 260 4.04 -0.75 -17.86
C LEU A 260 2.70 -0.05 -17.62
N PHE A 261 2.70 1.26 -17.34
CA PHE A 261 1.50 1.97 -16.90
C PHE A 261 1.25 3.27 -17.65
N ASN A 262 -0.02 3.60 -17.81
CA ASN A 262 -0.46 4.92 -18.21
C ASN A 262 -0.54 5.82 -16.96
N ILE A 263 0.51 6.61 -16.71
CA ILE A 263 0.63 7.48 -15.53
C ILE A 263 -0.47 8.55 -15.49
N ASP A 264 -0.90 9.06 -16.64
CA ASP A 264 -1.97 10.07 -16.71
C ASP A 264 -3.31 9.48 -16.26
N LYS A 265 -3.59 8.25 -16.68
CA LYS A 265 -4.79 7.53 -16.24
C LYS A 265 -4.72 7.23 -14.73
N MET A 266 -3.56 6.82 -14.20
CA MET A 266 -3.38 6.62 -12.75
C MET A 266 -3.67 7.92 -11.97
N VAL A 267 -3.19 9.07 -12.43
CA VAL A 267 -3.49 10.38 -11.82
C VAL A 267 -4.99 10.66 -11.83
N GLN A 268 -5.66 10.38 -12.96
CA GLN A 268 -7.10 10.56 -13.09
C GLN A 268 -7.87 9.67 -12.12
N ASP A 269 -7.56 8.37 -12.10
CA ASP A 269 -8.22 7.37 -11.26
C ASP A 269 -8.05 7.70 -9.76
N ALA A 270 -6.84 8.08 -9.32
CA ALA A 270 -6.60 8.52 -7.94
C ALA A 270 -7.44 9.76 -7.56
N ARG A 271 -7.55 10.75 -8.46
CA ARG A 271 -8.34 11.97 -8.21
C ARG A 271 -9.84 11.76 -8.22
N GLN A 272 -10.29 10.68 -8.86
CA GLN A 272 -11.70 10.26 -8.99
C GLN A 272 -12.03 9.06 -8.11
N PHE A 273 -11.16 8.72 -7.15
CA PHE A 273 -11.39 7.58 -6.27
C PHE A 273 -12.80 7.59 -5.68
N ASP A 274 -13.51 6.46 -5.85
CA ASP A 274 -14.88 6.28 -5.40
C ASP A 274 -15.10 4.85 -4.87
N TYR A 275 -15.59 4.73 -3.63
CA TYR A 275 -15.96 3.44 -3.06
C TYR A 275 -17.08 2.72 -3.82
N ASN A 276 -17.94 3.47 -4.56
CA ASN A 276 -19.08 2.90 -5.28
C ASN A 276 -18.69 1.96 -6.42
N VAL A 277 -17.44 2.07 -6.93
CA VAL A 277 -16.96 1.20 -8.02
C VAL A 277 -16.29 -0.08 -7.50
N LEU A 278 -16.12 -0.22 -6.18
CA LEU A 278 -15.50 -1.39 -5.59
C LEU A 278 -16.48 -2.59 -5.55
N PRO A 279 -15.96 -3.82 -5.79
CA PRO A 279 -16.77 -5.03 -5.69
C PRO A 279 -17.34 -5.22 -4.26
N PRO A 280 -18.56 -5.75 -4.09
CA PRO A 280 -19.18 -6.00 -2.77
C PRO A 280 -18.26 -6.79 -1.84
N ARG A 281 -17.59 -7.84 -2.32
CA ARG A 281 -16.65 -8.66 -1.55
C ARG A 281 -15.46 -7.88 -0.96
N ILE A 282 -15.07 -6.76 -1.57
CA ILE A 282 -14.04 -5.87 -1.05
C ILE A 282 -14.65 -4.92 -0.03
N LEU A 283 -15.80 -4.33 -0.34
CA LEU A 283 -16.52 -3.39 0.53
C LEU A 283 -16.87 -3.99 1.90
N GLU A 284 -17.14 -5.30 1.97
CA GLU A 284 -17.45 -6.04 3.21
C GLU A 284 -16.22 -6.23 4.12
N ARG A 285 -15.01 -6.10 3.56
CA ARG A 285 -13.73 -6.37 4.24
C ARG A 285 -12.97 -5.12 4.63
N ILE A 286 -13.36 -3.95 4.12
CA ILE A 286 -12.67 -2.68 4.36
C ILE A 286 -13.41 -1.82 5.37
N TRP A 287 -12.65 -0.97 6.04
CA TRP A 287 -13.23 0.06 6.90
C TRP A 287 -13.48 1.34 6.10
N ILE A 288 -14.70 1.87 6.22
CA ILE A 288 -15.11 3.12 5.58
C ILE A 288 -15.62 4.07 6.66
N PRO A 289 -15.18 5.35 6.69
CA PRO A 289 -15.64 6.33 7.66
C PRO A 289 -17.17 6.47 7.70
N SER A 290 -17.74 6.63 8.88
CA SER A 290 -19.20 6.72 9.09
C SER A 290 -19.85 7.83 8.29
N TYR A 291 -19.21 8.99 8.16
CA TYR A 291 -19.72 10.13 7.37
C TYR A 291 -19.73 9.89 5.86
N ILE A 292 -18.99 8.89 5.37
CA ILE A 292 -19.07 8.42 3.98
C ILE A 292 -20.22 7.42 3.84
N LEU A 293 -20.45 6.60 4.88
CA LEU A 293 -21.57 5.66 4.94
C LEU A 293 -22.93 6.39 5.10
N ALA A 294 -22.98 7.45 5.92
CA ALA A 294 -24.20 8.21 6.21
C ALA A 294 -24.76 8.96 4.97
N ALA A 295 -23.94 9.28 3.99
CA ALA A 295 -24.41 9.82 2.71
C ALA A 295 -25.32 8.86 1.91
N ARG A 296 -25.46 7.60 2.40
CA ARG A 296 -26.43 6.62 1.86
C ARG A 296 -27.88 6.93 2.20
N SER A 297 -28.14 7.72 3.22
CA SER A 297 -29.48 7.90 3.83
C SER A 297 -30.17 9.20 3.46
N ALA A 298 -29.54 10.03 2.67
CA ALA A 298 -30.05 11.31 2.18
C ALA A 298 -30.37 11.24 0.68
#